data_0ffec4b4373f825aa49aa305e726d5e0
#
_entry.id   0ffec4b4373f825aa49aa305e726d5e0
#
_cell.length_a   1.000
_cell.length_b   1.000
_cell.length_c   1.000
_cell.angle_alpha   90.00
_cell.angle_beta   90.00
_cell.angle_gamma   90.00
#
_symmetry.space_group_name_H-M   'P 1'
#
loop_
_entity.id
_entity.type
_entity.pdbx_description
1 polymer ?
#
loop_
_entity_poly.entity_id
_entity_poly.type
_entity_poly.pdbx_seq_one_letter_code
_entity_poly.pdbx_strand_id
1 'polypeptide(L)'
;MDQGWWRDNLAAVRESRLAKMALVIWGVSAAWDLLGRQWMPASWGEKWPTAYEVVAKTTGYFPWWVWLIVGTLIVVAASLAYAGEQKRRADASQAFQVRSTGVAVAPSSPADALPLPDKPSIAVLPFTNMSGDPDQDYFSDGITEDIITELSRFHEFTVIARNSSFHYKGLSPKIEDVGRQLGVKYIVEGSVRKIGNRVRVTTQLIDSKSAAHIWAERYDRSLDDIFAIQDEVTEAVVARVAEGIKGARALHARSRSLHSATAYDLVLQARPYRTAFTPRASETAVKLLRQAIELDPNFALAHASLAFVRTGQFEEGWTSEPDTVLAEALAAAKRAVALDDSDGYAHASLAYALLKLGEFDHAEHEVGVALSLNPNHVNIIMTSAWVSIVNCNPERAIEMIKRARRLNPFMGGWELWTLGQAYLDAKRYQEALDSFATVTDPPTDMFLEKAICQAYLGQEDDARESLRKYLQRAKEELPSFPGEDPIAWRALLLRYCTRRRREVTDHFIEGARKAGLNVA
;
A
#
# COMPACT_ATOMS: atom_id res chain seq x y z
N MET A 1 -35.05 -20.32 11.37
CA MET A 1 -34.35 -19.04 11.61
C MET A 1 -33.41 -19.27 12.77
N ASP A 2 -32.12 -19.23 12.50
CA ASP A 2 -31.07 -19.66 13.41
C ASP A 2 -30.88 -18.68 14.58
N GLN A 3 -30.84 -19.18 15.81
CA GLN A 3 -30.63 -18.35 17.01
C GLN A 3 -29.27 -17.61 17.01
N GLY A 4 -28.32 -18.04 16.20
CA GLY A 4 -27.03 -17.39 15.99
C GLY A 4 -27.16 -16.05 15.26
N TRP A 5 -28.03 -15.94 14.26
CA TRP A 5 -28.25 -14.74 13.46
C TRP A 5 -28.70 -13.53 14.31
N TRP A 6 -29.56 -13.75 15.31
CA TRP A 6 -30.02 -12.66 16.19
C TRP A 6 -28.95 -12.17 17.16
N ARG A 7 -28.05 -13.04 17.63
CA ARG A 7 -26.96 -12.63 18.55
C ARG A 7 -25.94 -11.76 17.85
N ASP A 8 -25.54 -12.10 16.63
CA ASP A 8 -24.52 -11.36 15.88
C ASP A 8 -25.05 -10.01 15.40
N ASN A 9 -26.34 -9.92 15.01
CA ASN A 9 -26.94 -8.66 14.61
C ASN A 9 -27.22 -7.73 15.79
N LEU A 10 -27.57 -8.25 16.97
CA LEU A 10 -27.71 -7.44 18.19
C LEU A 10 -26.36 -6.89 18.69
N ALA A 11 -25.27 -7.61 18.51
CA ALA A 11 -23.94 -7.13 18.82
C ALA A 11 -23.55 -5.96 17.89
N ALA A 12 -23.83 -6.09 16.58
CA ALA A 12 -23.58 -5.05 15.58
C ALA A 12 -24.38 -3.74 15.85
N VAL A 13 -25.64 -3.87 16.27
CA VAL A 13 -26.47 -2.72 16.69
C VAL A 13 -25.88 -2.02 17.92
N ARG A 14 -25.32 -2.78 18.85
CA ARG A 14 -24.75 -2.26 20.10
C ARG A 14 -23.48 -1.45 19.86
N GLU A 15 -22.74 -1.73 18.78
CA GLU A 15 -21.48 -1.03 18.46
C GLU A 15 -21.64 0.15 17.51
N SER A 16 -22.69 0.19 16.71
CA SER A 16 -22.94 1.29 15.76
C SER A 16 -23.38 2.57 16.46
N ARG A 17 -22.63 3.69 16.23
CA ARG A 17 -23.00 5.02 16.73
C ARG A 17 -24.34 5.49 16.17
N LEU A 18 -24.66 5.17 14.90
CA LEU A 18 -25.93 5.51 14.26
C LEU A 18 -27.10 4.72 14.86
N ALA A 19 -26.90 3.43 15.15
CA ALA A 19 -27.91 2.61 15.81
C ALA A 19 -28.14 3.06 17.26
N LYS A 20 -27.10 3.49 17.98
CA LYS A 20 -27.24 4.09 19.31
C LYS A 20 -28.01 5.42 19.27
N MET A 21 -27.74 6.28 18.28
CA MET A 21 -28.50 7.51 18.07
C MET A 21 -29.97 7.21 17.72
N ALA A 22 -30.25 6.24 16.85
CA ALA A 22 -31.57 5.83 16.48
C ALA A 22 -32.34 5.26 17.68
N LEU A 23 -31.70 4.47 18.55
CA LEU A 23 -32.28 3.97 19.80
C LEU A 23 -32.58 5.08 20.81
N VAL A 24 -31.71 6.10 20.89
CA VAL A 24 -31.95 7.27 21.73
C VAL A 24 -33.15 8.08 21.22
N ILE A 25 -33.20 8.33 19.90
CA ILE A 25 -34.34 9.04 19.27
C ILE A 25 -35.65 8.25 19.47
N TRP A 26 -35.57 6.92 19.27
CA TRP A 26 -36.72 6.03 19.48
C TRP A 26 -37.17 6.00 20.96
N GLY A 27 -36.20 5.89 21.90
CA GLY A 27 -36.46 5.91 23.34
C GLY A 27 -37.09 7.24 23.79
N VAL A 28 -36.61 8.36 23.25
CA VAL A 28 -37.19 9.71 23.52
C VAL A 28 -38.60 9.83 22.94
N SER A 29 -38.83 9.32 21.71
CA SER A 29 -40.16 9.33 21.09
C SER A 29 -41.15 8.44 21.83
N ALA A 30 -40.74 7.25 22.26
CA ALA A 30 -41.59 6.33 23.03
C ALA A 30 -41.87 6.85 24.43
N ALA A 31 -40.91 7.48 25.09
CA ALA A 31 -41.14 8.14 26.39
C ALA A 31 -42.08 9.34 26.27
N TRP A 32 -42.02 10.07 25.14
CA TRP A 32 -42.92 11.19 24.87
C TRP A 32 -44.37 10.75 24.75
N ASP A 33 -44.65 9.67 24.04
CA ASP A 33 -46.01 9.16 23.86
C ASP A 33 -46.57 8.45 25.11
N LEU A 34 -45.69 7.77 25.91
CA LEU A 34 -46.05 7.04 27.13
C LEU A 34 -46.30 7.95 28.34
N LEU A 35 -45.57 9.06 28.46
CA LEU A 35 -45.66 9.98 29.61
C LEU A 35 -46.70 11.09 29.40
N GLY A 36 -47.33 11.15 28.23
CA GLY A 36 -48.37 12.11 27.88
C GLY A 36 -47.88 13.55 27.85
N ARG A 37 -48.45 14.37 26.97
CA ARG A 37 -48.10 15.79 26.75
C ARG A 37 -48.19 16.67 28.02
N GLN A 38 -48.64 16.12 29.13
CA GLN A 38 -48.86 16.82 30.40
C GLN A 38 -47.60 17.09 31.23
N TRP A 39 -46.46 16.48 30.89
CA TRP A 39 -45.26 16.55 31.75
C TRP A 39 -44.09 17.37 31.18
N MET A 40 -44.24 17.98 30.02
CA MET A 40 -43.17 18.84 29.51
C MET A 40 -43.31 20.28 30.01
N PRO A 41 -42.22 20.85 30.59
CA PRO A 41 -42.27 22.26 31.01
C PRO A 41 -42.44 23.17 29.80
N ALA A 42 -43.30 24.17 29.90
CA ALA A 42 -43.54 25.22 28.88
C ALA A 42 -42.20 25.93 28.46
N SER A 43 -41.20 25.91 29.33
CA SER A 43 -39.85 26.44 29.08
C SER A 43 -39.04 25.76 27.97
N TRP A 44 -39.45 24.57 27.50
CA TRP A 44 -38.78 23.88 26.37
C TRP A 44 -39.19 24.47 25.02
N GLY A 45 -40.42 24.95 24.89
CA GLY A 45 -40.90 25.67 23.70
C GLY A 45 -40.18 27.02 23.50
N GLU A 46 -39.78 27.68 24.59
CA GLU A 46 -39.03 28.95 24.54
C GLU A 46 -37.57 28.76 24.12
N LYS A 47 -36.94 27.64 24.51
CA LYS A 47 -35.54 27.37 24.18
C LYS A 47 -35.31 26.81 22.77
N TRP A 48 -36.32 26.12 22.21
CA TRP A 48 -36.21 25.42 20.92
C TRP A 48 -37.51 25.53 20.10
N PRO A 49 -37.93 26.73 19.73
CA PRO A 49 -39.28 26.95 19.15
C PRO A 49 -39.49 26.18 17.83
N THR A 50 -38.48 26.13 16.96
CA THR A 50 -38.58 25.48 15.64
C THR A 50 -38.66 23.96 15.73
N ALA A 51 -37.85 23.34 16.59
CA ALA A 51 -37.89 21.90 16.83
C ALA A 51 -39.17 21.44 17.51
N TYR A 52 -39.66 22.21 18.48
CA TYR A 52 -40.91 21.96 19.17
C TYR A 52 -42.14 22.02 18.24
N GLU A 53 -42.22 23.03 17.36
CA GLU A 53 -43.33 23.15 16.39
C GLU A 53 -43.33 22.04 15.34
N VAL A 54 -42.16 21.62 14.85
CA VAL A 54 -42.06 20.52 13.89
C VAL A 54 -42.45 19.19 14.54
N VAL A 55 -42.00 18.91 15.75
CA VAL A 55 -42.33 17.68 16.46
C VAL A 55 -43.82 17.69 16.86
N ALA A 56 -44.35 18.80 17.35
CA ALA A 56 -45.77 18.92 17.75
C ALA A 56 -46.73 18.83 16.55
N LYS A 57 -46.35 19.37 15.38
CA LYS A 57 -47.15 19.27 14.15
C LYS A 57 -47.11 17.89 13.51
N THR A 58 -45.96 17.19 13.56
CA THR A 58 -45.79 15.87 12.95
C THR A 58 -46.31 14.73 13.79
N THR A 59 -46.20 14.78 15.12
CA THR A 59 -46.69 13.73 16.02
C THR A 59 -48.21 13.70 16.17
N GLY A 60 -48.94 14.81 15.83
CA GLY A 60 -50.38 14.87 15.86
C GLY A 60 -51.12 14.22 14.69
N TYR A 61 -50.41 13.87 13.59
CA TYR A 61 -50.99 13.34 12.35
C TYR A 61 -50.98 11.82 12.23
N PHE A 62 -50.10 11.14 12.97
CA PHE A 62 -49.99 9.68 12.86
C PHE A 62 -50.13 8.98 14.20
N PRO A 63 -50.80 7.82 14.25
CA PRO A 63 -50.88 6.99 15.46
C PRO A 63 -49.47 6.56 15.92
N TRP A 64 -49.27 6.44 17.24
CA TRP A 64 -47.95 6.10 17.84
C TRP A 64 -47.29 4.84 17.25
N TRP A 65 -48.07 3.84 16.82
CA TRP A 65 -47.56 2.62 16.21
C TRP A 65 -46.88 2.87 14.85
N VAL A 66 -47.25 3.94 14.11
CA VAL A 66 -46.56 4.33 12.87
C VAL A 66 -45.11 4.75 13.15
N TRP A 67 -44.89 5.53 14.21
CA TRP A 67 -43.58 5.93 14.64
C TRP A 67 -42.72 4.75 15.13
N LEU A 68 -43.36 3.74 15.77
CA LEU A 68 -42.76 2.47 16.14
C LEU A 68 -42.26 1.71 14.90
N ILE A 69 -43.08 1.64 13.86
CA ILE A 69 -42.71 0.97 12.59
C ILE A 69 -41.57 1.74 11.90
N VAL A 70 -41.67 3.06 11.77
CA VAL A 70 -40.64 3.89 11.13
C VAL A 70 -39.32 3.80 11.89
N GLY A 71 -39.35 3.91 13.22
CA GLY A 71 -38.13 3.76 14.05
C GLY A 71 -37.52 2.37 13.91
N THR A 72 -38.33 1.32 13.88
CA THR A 72 -37.85 -0.06 13.67
C THR A 72 -37.22 -0.24 12.27
N LEU A 73 -37.88 0.32 11.23
CA LEU A 73 -37.34 0.27 9.86
C LEU A 73 -36.02 1.03 9.73
N ILE A 74 -35.87 2.18 10.40
CA ILE A 74 -34.63 2.94 10.41
C ILE A 74 -33.49 2.14 11.10
N VAL A 75 -33.78 1.51 12.25
CA VAL A 75 -32.83 0.67 12.98
C VAL A 75 -32.43 -0.54 12.15
N VAL A 76 -33.38 -1.19 11.49
CA VAL A 76 -33.10 -2.34 10.60
C VAL A 76 -32.29 -1.91 9.39
N ALA A 77 -32.64 -0.81 8.74
CA ALA A 77 -31.90 -0.29 7.59
C ALA A 77 -30.48 0.12 7.98
N ALA A 78 -30.29 0.81 9.11
CA ALA A 78 -28.96 1.18 9.63
C ALA A 78 -28.13 -0.07 10.00
N SER A 79 -28.77 -1.10 10.56
CA SER A 79 -28.11 -2.36 10.91
C SER A 79 -27.69 -3.16 9.67
N LEU A 80 -28.53 -3.19 8.64
CA LEU A 80 -28.22 -3.84 7.36
C LEU A 80 -27.12 -3.10 6.60
N ALA A 81 -27.15 -1.76 6.61
CA ALA A 81 -26.10 -0.93 6.03
C ALA A 81 -24.76 -1.15 6.75
N TYR A 82 -24.78 -1.20 8.09
CA TYR A 82 -23.58 -1.47 8.90
C TYR A 82 -23.05 -2.90 8.67
N ALA A 83 -23.91 -3.90 8.67
CA ALA A 83 -23.52 -5.29 8.39
C ALA A 83 -22.98 -5.45 6.95
N GLY A 84 -23.57 -4.75 5.98
CA GLY A 84 -23.09 -4.69 4.61
C GLY A 84 -21.71 -4.04 4.50
N GLU A 85 -21.48 -2.96 5.26
CA GLU A 85 -20.19 -2.29 5.35
C GLU A 85 -19.13 -3.18 6.03
N GLN A 86 -19.48 -3.85 7.13
CA GLN A 86 -18.59 -4.81 7.82
C GLN A 86 -18.24 -6.02 6.93
N LYS A 87 -19.23 -6.56 6.22
CA LYS A 87 -18.98 -7.64 5.25
C LYS A 87 -18.08 -7.17 4.11
N ARG A 88 -18.30 -5.96 3.57
CA ARG A 88 -17.42 -5.35 2.55
C ARG A 88 -16.00 -5.11 3.07
N ARG A 89 -15.85 -4.70 4.34
CA ARG A 89 -14.54 -4.55 5.01
C ARG A 89 -13.88 -5.90 5.24
N ALA A 90 -14.63 -6.93 5.66
CA ALA A 90 -14.13 -8.28 5.81
C ALA A 90 -13.74 -8.91 4.46
N ASP A 91 -14.57 -8.76 3.42
CA ASP A 91 -14.29 -9.21 2.07
C ASP A 91 -13.07 -8.47 1.46
N ALA A 92 -12.94 -7.15 1.72
CA ALA A 92 -11.78 -6.35 1.33
C ALA A 92 -10.53 -6.75 2.12
N SER A 93 -10.67 -7.04 3.41
CA SER A 93 -9.59 -7.51 4.28
C SER A 93 -9.17 -8.94 3.89
N GLN A 94 -10.12 -9.82 3.56
CA GLN A 94 -9.85 -11.16 3.05
C GLN A 94 -9.25 -11.13 1.65
N ALA A 95 -9.74 -10.28 0.75
CA ALA A 95 -9.12 -10.06 -0.57
C ALA A 95 -7.73 -9.42 -0.44
N PHE A 96 -7.52 -8.56 0.56
CA PHE A 96 -6.22 -8.02 0.92
C PHE A 96 -5.31 -9.11 1.52
N GLN A 97 -5.81 -9.94 2.43
CA GLN A 97 -5.06 -11.09 2.95
C GLN A 97 -4.77 -12.13 1.87
N VAL A 98 -5.71 -12.46 0.99
CA VAL A 98 -5.50 -13.41 -0.13
C VAL A 98 -4.55 -12.83 -1.18
N ARG A 99 -4.48 -11.51 -1.38
CA ARG A 99 -3.50 -10.87 -2.27
C ARG A 99 -2.18 -10.54 -1.59
N SER A 100 -2.17 -10.26 -0.29
CA SER A 100 -0.94 -10.10 0.51
C SER A 100 -0.37 -11.44 0.99
N THR A 101 -1.20 -12.47 1.12
CA THR A 101 -0.80 -13.88 1.17
C THR A 101 -0.75 -14.48 -0.25
N GLY A 102 -0.34 -13.71 -1.27
CA GLY A 102 0.27 -14.34 -2.42
C GLY A 102 1.20 -15.37 -1.81
N VAL A 103 0.86 -16.66 -1.97
CA VAL A 103 1.52 -17.79 -1.31
C VAL A 103 3.00 -17.47 -1.29
N ALA A 104 3.50 -17.13 -0.10
CA ALA A 104 4.93 -17.02 0.07
C ALA A 104 5.44 -18.37 -0.42
N VAL A 105 6.12 -18.38 -1.56
CA VAL A 105 6.93 -19.52 -1.93
C VAL A 105 7.84 -19.68 -0.74
N ALA A 106 7.50 -20.62 0.13
CA ALA A 106 8.40 -21.00 1.21
C ALA A 106 9.76 -21.18 0.53
N PRO A 107 10.83 -20.55 1.02
CA PRO A 107 12.12 -20.66 0.39
C PRO A 107 12.35 -22.13 0.10
N SER A 108 12.46 -22.47 -1.17
CA SER A 108 12.46 -23.83 -1.69
C SER A 108 13.76 -24.55 -1.36
N SER A 109 14.38 -24.21 -0.28
CA SER A 109 15.47 -24.87 0.44
C SER A 109 16.24 -23.83 1.28
N PRO A 110 16.79 -24.19 2.45
CA PRO A 110 17.77 -23.37 3.16
C PRO A 110 19.04 -23.03 2.36
N ALA A 111 19.24 -23.69 1.21
CA ALA A 111 20.37 -23.47 0.32
C ALA A 111 20.25 -22.22 -0.59
N ASP A 112 19.06 -21.64 -0.73
CA ASP A 112 18.80 -20.46 -1.59
C ASP A 112 18.85 -19.11 -0.85
N ALA A 113 19.15 -19.10 0.44
CA ALA A 113 19.44 -17.88 1.17
C ALA A 113 20.74 -17.28 0.62
N LEU A 114 20.60 -16.30 -0.28
CA LEU A 114 21.76 -15.55 -0.78
C LEU A 114 22.48 -14.93 0.42
N PRO A 115 23.81 -15.13 0.56
CA PRO A 115 24.54 -14.56 1.67
C PRO A 115 24.34 -13.03 1.67
N LEU A 116 23.83 -12.52 2.81
CA LEU A 116 23.79 -11.08 3.02
C LEU A 116 25.22 -10.54 3.04
N PRO A 117 25.45 -9.30 2.56
CA PRO A 117 26.78 -8.69 2.65
C PRO A 117 27.26 -8.68 4.10
N ASP A 118 28.59 -8.63 4.35
CA ASP A 118 29.23 -8.55 5.68
C ASP A 118 28.85 -7.30 6.52
N LYS A 119 27.76 -6.64 6.14
CA LYS A 119 27.18 -5.50 6.83
C LYS A 119 26.19 -5.98 7.90
N PRO A 120 26.07 -5.26 9.03
CA PRO A 120 24.99 -5.52 9.98
C PRO A 120 23.65 -5.52 9.30
N SER A 121 22.85 -6.57 9.54
CA SER A 121 21.56 -6.77 8.92
C SER A 121 20.45 -6.68 9.97
N ILE A 122 19.38 -5.93 9.62
CA ILE A 122 18.30 -5.55 10.52
C ILE A 122 16.95 -5.86 9.89
N ALA A 123 16.05 -6.46 10.65
CA ALA A 123 14.62 -6.52 10.33
C ALA A 123 13.82 -5.77 11.39
N VAL A 124 12.83 -5.00 10.99
CA VAL A 124 11.85 -4.39 11.89
C VAL A 124 10.54 -5.15 11.72
N LEU A 125 10.12 -5.90 12.74
CA LEU A 125 8.86 -6.63 12.72
C LEU A 125 7.68 -5.68 12.91
N PRO A 126 6.48 -6.03 12.39
CA PRO A 126 5.29 -5.22 12.58
C PRO A 126 5.01 -4.97 14.07
N PHE A 127 4.91 -3.71 14.45
CA PHE A 127 4.60 -3.35 15.81
C PHE A 127 3.16 -3.74 16.15
N THR A 128 3.00 -4.34 17.33
CA THR A 128 1.68 -4.80 17.79
C THR A 128 0.80 -3.61 18.15
N ASN A 129 -0.40 -3.57 17.63
CA ASN A 129 -1.41 -2.59 18.02
C ASN A 129 -1.97 -2.94 19.41
N MET A 130 -1.67 -2.10 20.41
CA MET A 130 -2.12 -2.22 21.81
C MET A 130 -3.19 -1.17 22.17
N SER A 131 -3.80 -0.52 21.16
CA SER A 131 -4.81 0.53 21.37
C SER A 131 -6.17 -0.02 21.79
N GLY A 132 -6.41 -1.32 21.61
CA GLY A 132 -7.70 -1.96 21.87
C GLY A 132 -8.75 -1.71 20.77
N ASP A 133 -8.35 -1.11 19.66
CA ASP A 133 -9.17 -0.80 18.50
C ASP A 133 -8.47 -1.35 17.23
N PRO A 134 -8.98 -2.43 16.61
CA PRO A 134 -8.40 -3.00 15.40
C PRO A 134 -8.35 -2.03 14.22
N ASP A 135 -9.26 -1.05 14.18
CA ASP A 135 -9.28 -0.03 13.13
C ASP A 135 -8.04 0.89 13.17
N GLN A 136 -7.18 0.79 14.21
CA GLN A 136 -5.92 1.52 14.35
C GLN A 136 -4.68 0.70 13.95
N ASP A 137 -4.84 -0.49 13.37
CA ASP A 137 -3.71 -1.31 12.91
C ASP A 137 -2.86 -0.58 11.87
N TYR A 138 -3.48 0.22 10.98
CA TYR A 138 -2.76 1.03 9.99
C TYR A 138 -1.75 1.99 10.62
N PHE A 139 -2.03 2.46 11.84
CA PHE A 139 -1.14 3.40 12.53
C PHE A 139 0.12 2.69 13.05
N SER A 140 -0.02 1.51 13.66
CA SER A 140 1.12 0.69 14.09
C SER A 140 1.96 0.22 12.90
N ASP A 141 1.30 -0.18 11.80
CA ASP A 141 1.93 -0.55 10.54
C ASP A 141 2.72 0.62 9.94
N GLY A 142 2.12 1.81 9.97
CA GLY A 142 2.74 3.02 9.44
C GLY A 142 4.02 3.40 10.19
N ILE A 143 3.99 3.39 11.52
CA ILE A 143 5.19 3.65 12.34
C ILE A 143 6.29 2.63 12.03
N THR A 144 5.93 1.35 11.90
CA THR A 144 6.90 0.30 11.54
C THR A 144 7.55 0.58 10.18
N GLU A 145 6.74 0.94 9.16
CA GLU A 145 7.21 1.26 7.82
C GLU A 145 8.12 2.49 7.81
N ASP A 146 7.79 3.52 8.60
CA ASP A 146 8.61 4.72 8.70
C ASP A 146 9.98 4.43 9.32
N ILE A 147 10.04 3.61 10.38
CA ILE A 147 11.30 3.15 10.98
C ILE A 147 12.13 2.36 9.95
N ILE A 148 11.52 1.46 9.17
CA ILE A 148 12.19 0.74 8.09
C ILE A 148 12.76 1.74 7.07
N THR A 149 11.98 2.75 6.68
CA THR A 149 12.37 3.77 5.70
C THR A 149 13.56 4.58 6.21
N GLU A 150 13.52 5.04 7.46
CA GLU A 150 14.62 5.80 8.05
C GLU A 150 15.90 4.96 8.19
N LEU A 151 15.78 3.71 8.65
CA LEU A 151 16.94 2.80 8.71
C LEU A 151 17.52 2.52 7.31
N SER A 152 16.69 2.52 6.26
CA SER A 152 17.13 2.27 4.88
C SER A 152 18.03 3.37 4.30
N ARG A 153 18.09 4.54 4.94
CA ARG A 153 19.00 5.64 4.56
C ARG A 153 20.47 5.35 4.87
N PHE A 154 20.72 4.38 5.76
CA PHE A 154 22.08 4.08 6.19
C PHE A 154 22.76 3.07 5.26
N HIS A 155 23.87 3.49 4.64
CA HIS A 155 24.66 2.65 3.74
C HIS A 155 25.37 1.50 4.46
N GLU A 156 25.58 1.63 5.77
CA GLU A 156 26.30 0.68 6.62
C GLU A 156 25.45 -0.54 6.98
N PHE A 157 24.13 -0.45 6.82
CA PHE A 157 23.20 -1.53 7.18
C PHE A 157 22.61 -2.20 5.96
N THR A 158 22.20 -3.43 6.15
CA THR A 158 21.25 -4.15 5.29
C THR A 158 19.92 -4.18 6.00
N VAL A 159 18.90 -3.50 5.47
CA VAL A 159 17.58 -3.40 6.10
C VAL A 159 16.58 -4.23 5.32
N ILE A 160 15.89 -5.15 6.01
CA ILE A 160 14.85 -5.99 5.39
C ILE A 160 13.63 -5.13 5.05
N ALA A 161 13.12 -5.34 3.85
CA ALA A 161 11.97 -4.62 3.35
C ALA A 161 10.69 -4.94 4.13
N ARG A 162 9.77 -3.95 4.13
CA ARG A 162 8.45 -4.05 4.76
C ARG A 162 7.73 -5.36 4.42
N ASN A 163 7.66 -5.74 3.14
CA ASN A 163 6.88 -6.91 2.72
C ASN A 163 7.36 -8.19 3.40
N SER A 164 8.66 -8.41 3.50
CA SER A 164 9.22 -9.57 4.18
C SER A 164 9.06 -9.50 5.71
N SER A 165 9.22 -8.32 6.30
CA SER A 165 8.96 -8.12 7.74
C SER A 165 7.49 -8.37 8.09
N PHE A 166 6.57 -7.87 7.27
CA PHE A 166 5.12 -7.99 7.49
C PHE A 166 4.54 -9.39 7.21
N HIS A 167 5.35 -10.29 6.64
CA HIS A 167 4.98 -11.72 6.60
C HIS A 167 4.71 -12.29 8.00
N TYR A 168 5.32 -11.72 9.02
CA TYR A 168 5.14 -12.14 10.43
C TYR A 168 4.01 -11.42 11.15
N LYS A 169 3.24 -10.55 10.49
CA LYS A 169 2.13 -9.83 11.13
C LYS A 169 1.07 -10.80 11.67
N GLY A 170 0.74 -10.63 12.95
CA GLY A 170 -0.22 -11.49 13.65
C GLY A 170 0.31 -12.88 14.02
N LEU A 171 1.58 -13.17 13.73
CA LEU A 171 2.25 -14.40 14.13
C LEU A 171 3.08 -14.15 15.39
N SER A 172 3.44 -15.23 16.09
CA SER A 172 4.35 -15.22 17.26
C SER A 172 5.52 -16.19 17.00
N PRO A 173 6.36 -15.91 15.98
CA PRO A 173 7.47 -16.78 15.65
C PRO A 173 8.58 -16.68 16.71
N LYS A 174 9.44 -17.71 16.77
CA LYS A 174 10.68 -17.60 17.54
C LYS A 174 11.64 -16.64 16.81
N ILE A 175 12.26 -15.76 17.57
CA ILE A 175 13.18 -14.73 17.04
C ILE A 175 14.33 -15.35 16.25
N GLU A 176 14.85 -16.50 16.71
CA GLU A 176 15.93 -17.21 16.05
C GLU A 176 15.49 -17.76 14.68
N ASP A 177 14.23 -18.17 14.55
CA ASP A 177 13.67 -18.66 13.28
C ASP A 177 13.49 -17.50 12.29
N VAL A 178 12.97 -16.36 12.75
CA VAL A 178 12.87 -15.12 11.96
C VAL A 178 14.25 -14.69 11.46
N GLY A 179 15.23 -14.62 12.38
CA GLY A 179 16.61 -14.24 12.05
C GLY A 179 17.21 -15.13 10.97
N ARG A 180 16.97 -16.45 11.04
CA ARG A 180 17.45 -17.42 10.05
C ARG A 180 16.74 -17.27 8.70
N GLN A 181 15.40 -17.12 8.69
CA GLN A 181 14.60 -17.01 7.47
C GLN A 181 14.87 -15.70 6.72
N LEU A 182 15.01 -14.59 7.43
CA LEU A 182 15.34 -13.29 6.86
C LEU A 182 16.84 -13.07 6.67
N GLY A 183 17.70 -13.93 7.23
CA GLY A 183 19.15 -13.80 7.15
C GLY A 183 19.66 -12.57 7.91
N VAL A 184 19.03 -12.15 9.01
CA VAL A 184 19.39 -10.94 9.75
C VAL A 184 20.03 -11.25 11.11
N LYS A 185 20.97 -10.35 11.51
CA LYS A 185 21.60 -10.41 12.82
C LYS A 185 20.77 -9.74 13.90
N TYR A 186 20.07 -8.67 13.57
CA TYR A 186 19.31 -7.86 14.50
C TYR A 186 17.84 -7.80 14.12
N ILE A 187 16.97 -7.85 15.13
CA ILE A 187 15.54 -7.72 15.00
C ILE A 187 15.06 -6.60 15.91
N VAL A 188 14.30 -5.67 15.34
CA VAL A 188 13.56 -4.65 16.08
C VAL A 188 12.11 -5.10 16.15
N GLU A 189 11.55 -5.15 17.34
CA GLU A 189 10.13 -5.38 17.56
C GLU A 189 9.55 -4.37 18.55
N GLY A 190 8.23 -4.26 18.58
CA GLY A 190 7.61 -3.31 19.47
C GLY A 190 6.10 -3.34 19.49
N SER A 191 5.53 -2.35 20.17
CA SER A 191 4.09 -2.14 20.23
C SER A 191 3.75 -0.66 20.19
N VAL A 192 2.57 -0.35 19.67
CA VAL A 192 2.02 1.01 19.62
C VAL A 192 0.67 1.03 20.30
N ARG A 193 0.46 2.02 21.18
CA ARG A 193 -0.85 2.31 21.77
C ARG A 193 -1.20 3.77 21.53
N LYS A 194 -2.25 4.04 20.77
CA LYS A 194 -2.79 5.37 20.52
C LYS A 194 -4.12 5.53 21.27
N ILE A 195 -4.23 6.56 22.09
CA ILE A 195 -5.46 6.92 22.84
C ILE A 195 -5.65 8.43 22.71
N GLY A 196 -6.61 8.85 21.90
CA GLY A 196 -6.80 10.28 21.59
C GLY A 196 -5.55 10.88 20.96
N ASN A 197 -5.01 11.94 21.58
CA ASN A 197 -3.78 12.63 21.13
C ASN A 197 -2.50 12.09 21.82
N ARG A 198 -2.56 10.96 22.52
CA ARG A 198 -1.37 10.36 23.13
C ARG A 198 -0.98 9.07 22.44
N VAL A 199 0.32 8.93 22.19
CA VAL A 199 0.93 7.73 21.60
C VAL A 199 1.99 7.21 22.56
N ARG A 200 1.91 5.91 22.82
CA ARG A 200 2.97 5.16 23.51
C ARG A 200 3.56 4.17 22.52
N VAL A 201 4.86 4.27 22.30
CA VAL A 201 5.64 3.30 21.52
C VAL A 201 6.59 2.60 22.46
N THR A 202 6.57 1.28 22.46
CA THR A 202 7.58 0.45 23.11
C THR A 202 8.36 -0.25 22.03
N THR A 203 9.67 -0.22 22.08
CA THR A 203 10.54 -0.84 21.09
C THR A 203 11.71 -1.54 21.75
N GLN A 204 12.20 -2.60 21.14
CA GLN A 204 13.34 -3.36 21.60
C GLN A 204 14.16 -3.88 20.43
N LEU A 205 15.47 -3.95 20.62
CA LEU A 205 16.45 -4.52 19.70
C LEU A 205 16.97 -5.84 20.26
N ILE A 206 16.92 -6.88 19.44
CA ILE A 206 17.22 -8.25 19.83
C ILE A 206 18.30 -8.81 18.90
N ASP A 207 19.29 -9.51 19.46
CA ASP A 207 20.21 -10.34 18.67
C ASP A 207 19.49 -11.61 18.24
N SER A 208 19.38 -11.84 16.94
CA SER A 208 18.56 -12.93 16.39
C SER A 208 19.13 -14.33 16.65
N LYS A 209 20.43 -14.46 16.97
CA LYS A 209 21.05 -15.75 17.23
C LYS A 209 20.87 -16.21 18.68
N SER A 210 20.98 -15.27 19.61
CA SER A 210 20.92 -15.53 21.04
C SER A 210 19.57 -15.21 21.68
N ALA A 211 18.67 -14.58 20.93
CA ALA A 211 17.43 -13.97 21.43
C ALA A 211 17.65 -13.01 22.60
N ALA A 212 18.87 -12.49 22.77
CA ALA A 212 19.21 -11.56 23.83
C ALA A 212 18.72 -10.15 23.49
N HIS A 213 18.02 -9.52 24.44
CA HIS A 213 17.64 -8.12 24.34
C HIS A 213 18.88 -7.24 24.51
N ILE A 214 19.24 -6.52 23.45
CA ILE A 214 20.37 -5.59 23.43
C ILE A 214 19.95 -4.24 24.03
N TRP A 215 18.71 -3.85 23.73
CA TRP A 215 18.14 -2.58 24.14
C TRP A 215 16.62 -2.64 24.14
N ALA A 216 15.99 -1.91 25.05
CA ALA A 216 14.54 -1.70 25.09
C ALA A 216 14.23 -0.32 25.65
N GLU A 217 13.27 0.38 25.06
CA GLU A 217 12.84 1.70 25.50
C GLU A 217 11.35 1.94 25.27
N ARG A 218 10.80 2.88 26.02
CA ARG A 218 9.39 3.28 25.93
C ARG A 218 9.28 4.78 25.79
N TYR A 219 8.61 5.19 24.72
CA TYR A 219 8.31 6.57 24.41
C TYR A 219 6.83 6.83 24.73
N ASP A 220 6.53 7.90 25.45
CA ASP A 220 5.17 8.33 25.80
C ASP A 220 5.07 9.83 25.49
N ARG A 221 4.44 10.17 24.36
CA ARG A 221 4.42 11.52 23.80
C ARG A 221 3.02 11.91 23.29
N SER A 222 2.87 13.16 22.87
CA SER A 222 1.71 13.57 22.08
C SER A 222 1.81 13.02 20.66
N LEU A 223 0.68 12.92 19.97
CA LEU A 223 0.65 12.50 18.55
C LEU A 223 1.41 13.50 17.66
N ASP A 224 1.45 14.77 18.07
CA ASP A 224 2.16 15.83 17.35
C ASP A 224 3.69 15.59 17.34
N ASP A 225 4.20 14.84 18.33
CA ASP A 225 5.62 14.49 18.47
C ASP A 225 5.98 13.15 17.81
N ILE A 226 5.10 12.56 16.98
CA ILE A 226 5.30 11.20 16.44
C ILE A 226 6.57 11.06 15.60
N PHE A 227 6.93 12.09 14.86
CA PHE A 227 8.16 12.10 14.06
C PHE A 227 9.42 12.12 14.93
N ALA A 228 9.38 12.82 16.07
CA ALA A 228 10.47 12.79 17.03
C ALA A 228 10.67 11.38 17.63
N ILE A 229 9.59 10.64 17.88
CA ILE A 229 9.68 9.24 18.32
C ILE A 229 10.36 8.37 17.24
N GLN A 230 9.99 8.54 15.98
CA GLN A 230 10.59 7.77 14.88
C GLN A 230 12.09 8.04 14.76
N ASP A 231 12.49 9.30 14.87
CA ASP A 231 13.90 9.71 14.84
C ASP A 231 14.66 9.15 16.05
N GLU A 232 14.12 9.31 17.26
CA GLU A 232 14.73 8.77 18.50
C GLU A 232 14.91 7.23 18.44
N VAL A 233 13.90 6.50 17.95
CA VAL A 233 13.99 5.03 17.77
C VAL A 233 15.06 4.66 16.76
N THR A 234 15.08 5.35 15.61
CA THR A 234 16.07 5.10 14.57
C THR A 234 17.50 5.36 15.08
N GLU A 235 17.72 6.51 15.71
CA GLU A 235 19.02 6.87 16.29
C GLU A 235 19.47 5.85 17.35
N ALA A 236 18.56 5.41 18.23
CA ALA A 236 18.87 4.42 19.25
C ALA A 236 19.27 3.07 18.64
N VAL A 237 18.53 2.59 17.62
CA VAL A 237 18.86 1.36 16.89
C VAL A 237 20.22 1.48 16.23
N VAL A 238 20.44 2.57 15.49
CA VAL A 238 21.71 2.82 14.79
C VAL A 238 22.88 2.88 15.76
N ALA A 239 22.76 3.62 16.86
CA ALA A 239 23.82 3.74 17.85
C ALA A 239 24.22 2.38 18.43
N ARG A 240 23.24 1.51 18.72
CA ARG A 240 23.48 0.17 19.31
C ARG A 240 24.07 -0.82 18.30
N VAL A 241 23.61 -0.77 17.05
CA VAL A 241 24.10 -1.64 15.98
C VAL A 241 25.47 -1.17 15.50
N ALA A 242 25.71 0.15 15.53
CA ALA A 242 26.94 0.78 15.06
C ALA A 242 28.07 0.81 16.11
N GLU A 243 27.86 0.39 17.35
CA GLU A 243 28.93 0.30 18.37
C GLU A 243 30.16 -0.49 17.88
N GLY A 244 30.00 -1.31 16.83
CA GLY A 244 31.11 -2.00 16.12
C GLY A 244 31.62 -1.30 14.85
N ILE A 245 31.04 -0.18 14.40
CA ILE A 245 31.38 0.48 13.13
C ILE A 245 31.97 1.87 13.39
N LYS A 246 33.27 2.01 13.08
CA LYS A 246 33.94 3.32 13.15
C LYS A 246 33.33 4.25 12.08
N GLY A 247 32.56 5.25 12.47
CA GLY A 247 32.05 6.29 11.56
C GLY A 247 30.58 6.68 11.70
N ALA A 248 29.76 5.98 12.48
CA ALA A 248 28.31 6.23 12.60
C ALA A 248 27.93 7.52 13.38
N ARG A 249 28.87 8.40 13.67
CA ARG A 249 28.67 9.60 14.53
C ARG A 249 28.12 10.84 13.82
N ALA A 250 27.80 10.79 12.55
CA ALA A 250 27.33 11.96 11.80
C ALA A 250 25.87 11.85 11.37
N LEU A 251 25.00 11.41 12.30
CA LEU A 251 23.57 11.53 12.11
C LEU A 251 23.13 12.91 12.56
N HIS A 252 22.97 13.80 11.61
CA HIS A 252 22.29 15.06 11.86
C HIS A 252 20.81 14.74 12.05
N ALA A 253 20.33 14.96 13.27
CA ALA A 253 18.91 15.13 13.51
C ALA A 253 18.42 16.21 12.54
N ARG A 254 17.71 15.81 11.48
CA ARG A 254 17.08 16.74 10.57
C ARG A 254 15.88 17.31 11.31
N SER A 255 15.88 18.62 11.46
CA SER A 255 14.69 19.35 11.87
C SER A 255 13.61 19.11 10.80
N ARG A 256 12.82 18.07 10.98
CA ARG A 256 11.58 17.91 10.20
C ARG A 256 10.62 19.02 10.63
N SER A 257 10.03 19.68 9.64
CA SER A 257 8.94 20.63 9.92
C SER A 257 7.84 19.90 10.71
N LEU A 258 7.30 20.58 11.73
CA LEU A 258 6.15 20.09 12.48
C LEU A 258 4.96 19.98 11.51
N HIS A 259 4.63 18.75 11.12
CA HIS A 259 3.47 18.47 10.27
C HIS A 259 2.24 18.24 11.14
N SER A 260 1.07 18.48 10.56
CA SER A 260 -0.20 18.18 11.20
C SER A 260 -0.32 16.67 11.48
N ALA A 261 -0.50 16.29 12.74
CA ALA A 261 -0.75 14.90 13.13
C ALA A 261 -1.96 14.29 12.40
N THR A 262 -2.97 15.11 12.10
CA THR A 262 -4.15 14.69 11.34
C THR A 262 -3.81 14.44 9.86
N ALA A 263 -2.98 15.27 9.24
CA ALA A 263 -2.52 15.06 7.87
C ALA A 263 -1.67 13.78 7.77
N TYR A 264 -0.79 13.55 8.73
CA TYR A 264 -0.01 12.31 8.82
C TYR A 264 -0.92 11.07 8.96
N ASP A 265 -1.90 11.12 9.84
CA ASP A 265 -2.87 10.03 10.03
C ASP A 265 -3.60 9.67 8.72
N LEU A 266 -3.99 10.66 7.91
CA LEU A 266 -4.61 10.44 6.59
C LEU A 266 -3.64 9.79 5.59
N VAL A 267 -2.36 10.15 5.61
CA VAL A 267 -1.34 9.50 4.77
C VAL A 267 -1.18 8.04 5.17
N LEU A 268 -1.16 7.74 6.47
CA LEU A 268 -1.10 6.35 6.96
C LEU A 268 -2.33 5.54 6.55
N GLN A 269 -3.53 6.13 6.65
CA GLN A 269 -4.77 5.51 6.17
C GLN A 269 -4.74 5.24 4.65
N ALA A 270 -4.07 6.07 3.85
CA ALA A 270 -3.97 5.88 2.40
C ALA A 270 -3.04 4.71 2.00
N ARG A 271 -2.05 4.35 2.84
CA ARG A 271 -1.04 3.31 2.51
C ARG A 271 -1.61 1.94 2.11
N PRO A 272 -2.57 1.35 2.84
CA PRO A 272 -3.16 0.06 2.44
C PRO A 272 -3.83 0.11 1.08
N TYR A 273 -4.49 1.24 0.76
CA TYR A 273 -5.15 1.42 -0.53
C TYR A 273 -4.16 1.59 -1.68
N ARG A 274 -3.01 2.23 -1.43
CA ARG A 274 -1.92 2.34 -2.41
C ARG A 274 -1.35 0.96 -2.78
N THR A 275 -1.21 0.06 -1.81
CA THR A 275 -0.65 -1.29 -2.01
C THR A 275 -1.66 -2.29 -2.56
N ALA A 276 -2.97 -2.05 -2.40
CA ALA A 276 -4.03 -2.94 -2.90
C ALA A 276 -4.14 -2.97 -4.43
N PHE A 277 -3.56 -2.00 -5.13
CA PHE A 277 -3.40 -1.91 -6.59
C PHE A 277 -4.67 -2.26 -7.37
N THR A 278 -5.77 -1.55 -7.08
CA THR A 278 -7.06 -1.64 -7.78
C THR A 278 -7.60 -0.25 -8.07
N PRO A 279 -8.44 -0.05 -9.13
CA PRO A 279 -9.01 1.26 -9.44
C PRO A 279 -9.69 1.92 -8.23
N ARG A 280 -10.54 1.17 -7.54
CA ARG A 280 -11.29 1.67 -6.37
C ARG A 280 -10.39 2.02 -5.18
N ALA A 281 -9.38 1.20 -4.91
CA ALA A 281 -8.42 1.48 -3.84
C ALA A 281 -7.61 2.73 -4.17
N SER A 282 -7.16 2.87 -5.41
CA SER A 282 -6.45 4.04 -5.90
C SER A 282 -7.25 5.34 -5.73
N GLU A 283 -8.54 5.34 -6.08
CA GLU A 283 -9.42 6.50 -5.85
C GLU A 283 -9.54 6.86 -4.38
N THR A 284 -9.65 5.85 -3.50
CA THR A 284 -9.70 6.07 -2.05
C THR A 284 -8.39 6.67 -1.53
N ALA A 285 -7.25 6.17 -2.00
CA ALA A 285 -5.94 6.72 -1.65
C ALA A 285 -5.81 8.19 -2.10
N VAL A 286 -6.19 8.52 -3.34
CA VAL A 286 -6.18 9.90 -3.87
C VAL A 286 -7.02 10.83 -3.00
N LYS A 287 -8.24 10.40 -2.60
CA LYS A 287 -9.12 11.21 -1.73
C LYS A 287 -8.47 11.51 -0.39
N LEU A 288 -7.90 10.51 0.28
CA LEU A 288 -7.24 10.67 1.58
C LEU A 288 -6.00 11.57 1.48
N LEU A 289 -5.19 11.39 0.42
CA LEU A 289 -3.98 12.18 0.20
C LEU A 289 -4.29 13.64 -0.12
N ARG A 290 -5.34 13.93 -0.88
CA ARG A 290 -5.80 15.31 -1.10
C ARG A 290 -6.26 15.97 0.19
N GLN A 291 -7.01 15.25 1.03
CA GLN A 291 -7.40 15.76 2.36
C GLN A 291 -6.18 16.04 3.24
N ALA A 292 -5.15 15.19 3.19
CA ALA A 292 -3.90 15.43 3.91
C ALA A 292 -3.20 16.71 3.43
N ILE A 293 -3.16 16.94 2.11
CA ILE A 293 -2.57 18.15 1.50
C ILE A 293 -3.41 19.40 1.82
N GLU A 294 -4.73 19.29 1.88
CA GLU A 294 -5.60 20.41 2.30
C GLU A 294 -5.33 20.83 3.74
N LEU A 295 -5.08 19.87 4.64
CA LEU A 295 -4.74 20.12 6.04
C LEU A 295 -3.32 20.64 6.24
N ASP A 296 -2.36 20.12 5.46
CA ASP A 296 -0.96 20.54 5.49
C ASP A 296 -0.39 20.60 4.07
N PRO A 297 -0.48 21.76 3.40
CA PRO A 297 0.03 21.94 2.03
C PRO A 297 1.55 21.79 1.88
N ASN A 298 2.29 21.78 2.98
CA ASN A 298 3.74 21.63 3.01
C ASN A 298 4.19 20.20 3.38
N PHE A 299 3.29 19.23 3.47
CA PHE A 299 3.62 17.87 3.80
C PHE A 299 4.16 17.10 2.58
N ALA A 300 5.48 17.04 2.42
CA ALA A 300 6.17 16.44 1.26
C ALA A 300 5.71 15.00 0.98
N LEU A 301 5.59 14.16 2.02
CA LEU A 301 5.19 12.76 1.88
C LEU A 301 3.78 12.58 1.30
N ALA A 302 2.84 13.48 1.62
CA ALA A 302 1.49 13.46 1.06
C ALA A 302 1.53 13.75 -0.46
N HIS A 303 2.31 14.74 -0.87
CA HIS A 303 2.51 15.06 -2.28
C HIS A 303 3.22 13.94 -3.05
N ALA A 304 4.29 13.35 -2.50
CA ALA A 304 5.00 12.23 -3.10
C ALA A 304 4.09 11.00 -3.28
N SER A 305 3.28 10.70 -2.25
CA SER A 305 2.33 9.59 -2.29
C SER A 305 1.21 9.82 -3.31
N LEU A 306 0.69 11.05 -3.41
CA LEU A 306 -0.30 11.41 -4.43
C LEU A 306 0.28 11.26 -5.84
N ALA A 307 1.50 11.74 -6.06
CA ALA A 307 2.20 11.61 -7.34
C ALA A 307 2.35 10.14 -7.75
N PHE A 308 2.79 9.29 -6.85
CA PHE A 308 2.96 7.86 -7.12
C PHE A 308 1.63 7.19 -7.50
N VAL A 309 0.55 7.43 -6.74
CA VAL A 309 -0.77 6.85 -7.01
C VAL A 309 -1.33 7.33 -8.35
N ARG A 310 -1.21 8.63 -8.65
CA ARG A 310 -1.71 9.21 -9.90
C ARG A 310 -0.92 8.71 -11.12
N THR A 311 0.40 8.55 -10.99
CA THR A 311 1.22 7.94 -12.06
C THR A 311 0.80 6.50 -12.31
N GLY A 312 0.50 5.72 -11.26
CA GLY A 312 -0.03 4.37 -11.40
C GLY A 312 -1.41 4.34 -12.09
N GLN A 313 -2.33 5.25 -11.76
CA GLN A 313 -3.62 5.36 -12.44
C GLN A 313 -3.47 5.63 -13.94
N PHE A 314 -2.51 6.48 -14.31
CA PHE A 314 -2.18 6.73 -15.71
C PHE A 314 -1.63 5.48 -16.40
N GLU A 315 -0.68 4.79 -15.78
CA GLU A 315 -0.03 3.59 -16.33
C GLU A 315 -1.02 2.47 -16.60
N GLU A 316 -1.89 2.20 -15.63
CA GLU A 316 -2.90 1.14 -15.70
C GLU A 316 -4.14 1.51 -16.55
N GLY A 317 -4.22 2.75 -17.02
CA GLY A 317 -5.37 3.23 -17.77
C GLY A 317 -6.66 3.36 -16.95
N TRP A 318 -6.55 3.52 -15.61
CA TRP A 318 -7.71 3.66 -14.70
C TRP A 318 -8.31 5.06 -14.68
N THR A 319 -8.16 5.80 -15.76
CA THR A 319 -8.66 7.18 -15.86
C THR A 319 -9.22 7.47 -17.25
N SER A 320 -10.29 8.25 -17.30
CA SER A 320 -10.83 8.81 -18.55
C SER A 320 -10.08 10.08 -19.01
N GLU A 321 -9.24 10.67 -18.13
CA GLU A 321 -8.52 11.93 -18.35
C GLU A 321 -7.01 11.75 -18.13
N PRO A 322 -6.32 10.95 -18.97
CA PRO A 322 -4.93 10.57 -18.74
C PRO A 322 -3.98 11.77 -18.66
N ASP A 323 -4.14 12.77 -19.53
CA ASP A 323 -3.26 13.94 -19.56
C ASP A 323 -3.40 14.78 -18.27
N THR A 324 -4.62 14.97 -17.78
CA THR A 324 -4.91 15.67 -16.52
C THR A 324 -4.28 14.95 -15.33
N VAL A 325 -4.44 13.60 -15.30
CA VAL A 325 -3.92 12.76 -14.22
C VAL A 325 -2.39 12.78 -14.19
N LEU A 326 -1.74 12.68 -15.35
CA LEU A 326 -0.27 12.72 -15.43
C LEU A 326 0.28 14.12 -15.09
N ALA A 327 -0.40 15.20 -15.51
CA ALA A 327 -0.03 16.55 -15.15
C ALA A 327 -0.13 16.80 -13.63
N GLU A 328 -1.20 16.31 -12.98
CA GLU A 328 -1.34 16.37 -11.52
C GLU A 328 -0.24 15.56 -10.81
N ALA A 329 0.06 14.36 -11.31
CA ALA A 329 1.14 13.54 -10.77
C ALA A 329 2.49 14.26 -10.80
N LEU A 330 2.84 14.86 -11.95
CA LEU A 330 4.09 15.60 -12.11
C LEU A 330 4.15 16.84 -11.20
N ALA A 331 3.05 17.59 -11.10
CA ALA A 331 2.98 18.76 -10.23
C ALA A 331 3.17 18.39 -8.76
N ALA A 332 2.50 17.33 -8.31
CA ALA A 332 2.63 16.80 -6.95
C ALA A 332 4.05 16.30 -6.67
N ALA A 333 4.66 15.54 -7.60
CA ALA A 333 6.04 15.05 -7.47
C ALA A 333 7.06 16.19 -7.35
N LYS A 334 6.98 17.21 -8.23
CA LYS A 334 7.83 18.40 -8.16
C LYS A 334 7.64 19.16 -6.85
N ARG A 335 6.41 19.27 -6.37
CA ARG A 335 6.13 19.92 -5.08
C ARG A 335 6.74 19.13 -3.93
N ALA A 336 6.67 17.80 -3.94
CA ALA A 336 7.28 16.95 -2.91
C ALA A 336 8.79 17.18 -2.80
N VAL A 337 9.51 17.13 -3.93
CA VAL A 337 10.96 17.39 -3.98
C VAL A 337 11.28 18.83 -3.54
N ALA A 338 10.48 19.82 -3.95
CA ALA A 338 10.68 21.21 -3.52
C ALA A 338 10.46 21.43 -2.02
N LEU A 339 9.65 20.60 -1.37
CA LEU A 339 9.38 20.64 0.07
C LEU A 339 10.44 19.89 0.89
N ASP A 340 10.93 18.76 0.37
CA ASP A 340 12.00 17.95 0.98
C ASP A 340 12.84 17.29 -0.13
N ASP A 341 13.93 17.93 -0.50
CA ASP A 341 14.91 17.46 -1.50
C ASP A 341 15.79 16.31 -0.99
N SER A 342 15.65 15.98 0.26
CA SER A 342 16.36 14.90 0.94
C SER A 342 15.52 13.64 1.13
N ASP A 343 14.29 13.63 0.63
CA ASP A 343 13.44 12.44 0.64
C ASP A 343 13.61 11.64 -0.66
N GLY A 344 14.27 10.49 -0.57
CA GLY A 344 14.46 9.59 -1.71
C GLY A 344 13.15 9.10 -2.33
N TYR A 345 12.07 9.00 -1.56
CA TYR A 345 10.76 8.62 -2.09
C TYR A 345 10.13 9.72 -2.94
N ALA A 346 10.33 11.00 -2.59
CA ALA A 346 9.90 12.13 -3.42
C ALA A 346 10.59 12.11 -4.79
N HIS A 347 11.92 11.91 -4.82
CA HIS A 347 12.70 11.77 -6.05
C HIS A 347 12.29 10.55 -6.88
N ALA A 348 12.03 9.40 -6.25
CA ALA A 348 11.56 8.21 -6.95
C ALA A 348 10.16 8.41 -7.57
N SER A 349 9.26 9.13 -6.87
CA SER A 349 7.94 9.48 -7.38
C SER A 349 8.02 10.45 -8.56
N LEU A 350 8.96 11.41 -8.52
CA LEU A 350 9.23 12.33 -9.63
C LEU A 350 9.78 11.56 -10.85
N ALA A 351 10.75 10.68 -10.64
CA ALA A 351 11.29 9.85 -11.71
C ALA A 351 10.22 9.01 -12.39
N TYR A 352 9.30 8.44 -11.62
CA TYR A 352 8.20 7.64 -12.17
C TYR A 352 7.26 8.46 -13.04
N ALA A 353 6.91 9.68 -12.63
CA ALA A 353 6.09 10.59 -13.43
C ALA A 353 6.81 11.06 -14.70
N LEU A 354 8.11 11.42 -14.60
CA LEU A 354 8.94 11.83 -15.73
C LEU A 354 9.08 10.71 -16.78
N LEU A 355 9.22 9.47 -16.32
CA LEU A 355 9.29 8.30 -17.19
C LEU A 355 8.06 8.17 -18.10
N LYS A 356 6.86 8.46 -17.55
CA LYS A 356 5.60 8.40 -18.32
C LYS A 356 5.45 9.56 -19.31
N LEU A 357 6.20 10.64 -19.11
CA LEU A 357 6.29 11.76 -20.06
C LEU A 357 7.36 11.55 -21.15
N GLY A 358 8.14 10.46 -21.09
CA GLY A 358 9.27 10.22 -21.99
C GLY A 358 10.52 11.02 -21.65
N GLU A 359 10.58 11.67 -20.48
CA GLU A 359 11.72 12.44 -19.99
C GLU A 359 12.78 11.50 -19.36
N PHE A 360 13.31 10.59 -20.20
CA PHE A 360 14.10 9.45 -19.76
C PHE A 360 15.38 9.84 -19.02
N ASP A 361 16.10 10.88 -19.47
CA ASP A 361 17.36 11.32 -18.84
C ASP A 361 17.11 11.98 -17.49
N HIS A 362 16.03 12.74 -17.37
CA HIS A 362 15.63 13.34 -16.11
C HIS A 362 15.16 12.27 -15.12
N ALA A 363 14.39 11.26 -15.57
CA ALA A 363 14.00 10.12 -14.73
C ALA A 363 15.23 9.34 -14.22
N GLU A 364 16.25 9.11 -15.06
CA GLU A 364 17.50 8.45 -14.67
C GLU A 364 18.27 9.26 -13.62
N HIS A 365 18.31 10.59 -13.75
CA HIS A 365 18.91 11.47 -12.76
C HIS A 365 18.19 11.36 -11.40
N GLU A 366 16.87 11.48 -11.41
CA GLU A 366 16.06 11.46 -10.18
C GLU A 366 16.15 10.12 -9.43
N VAL A 367 16.17 8.97 -10.14
CA VAL A 367 16.40 7.68 -9.45
C VAL A 367 17.83 7.55 -8.93
N GLY A 368 18.80 8.18 -9.58
CA GLY A 368 20.17 8.27 -9.07
C GLY A 368 20.23 8.99 -7.73
N VAL A 369 19.57 10.13 -7.63
CA VAL A 369 19.41 10.89 -6.37
C VAL A 369 18.67 10.05 -5.32
N ALA A 370 17.53 9.46 -5.68
CA ALA A 370 16.74 8.63 -4.77
C ALA A 370 17.56 7.49 -4.16
N LEU A 371 18.34 6.77 -4.97
CA LEU A 371 19.21 5.68 -4.53
C LEU A 371 20.39 6.16 -3.65
N SER A 372 20.89 7.36 -3.87
CA SER A 372 21.92 7.94 -3.01
C SER A 372 21.39 8.32 -1.65
N LEU A 373 20.12 8.74 -1.57
CA LEU A 373 19.44 9.11 -0.32
C LEU A 373 18.97 7.89 0.49
N ASN A 374 18.40 6.88 -0.20
CA ASN A 374 17.86 5.67 0.44
C ASN A 374 18.32 4.41 -0.29
N PRO A 375 19.57 3.97 -0.13
CA PRO A 375 20.15 2.88 -0.92
C PRO A 375 19.52 1.52 -0.64
N ASN A 376 18.94 1.32 0.52
CA ASN A 376 18.37 0.03 0.93
C ASN A 376 16.82 -0.01 0.84
N HIS A 377 16.19 1.05 0.33
CA HIS A 377 14.74 1.09 0.21
C HIS A 377 14.28 0.35 -1.05
N VAL A 378 13.62 -0.81 -0.86
CA VAL A 378 13.26 -1.72 -1.97
C VAL A 378 12.40 -1.05 -3.04
N ASN A 379 11.40 -0.23 -2.67
CA ASN A 379 10.58 0.43 -3.68
C ASN A 379 11.40 1.40 -4.56
N ILE A 380 12.38 2.10 -3.98
CA ILE A 380 13.29 2.98 -4.75
C ILE A 380 14.15 2.14 -5.69
N ILE A 381 14.71 1.02 -5.21
CA ILE A 381 15.48 0.11 -6.04
C ILE A 381 14.62 -0.43 -7.19
N MET A 382 13.38 -0.82 -6.93
CA MET A 382 12.46 -1.33 -7.96
C MET A 382 12.05 -0.25 -8.97
N THR A 383 11.77 0.99 -8.52
CA THR A 383 11.54 2.12 -9.43
C THR A 383 12.76 2.37 -10.32
N SER A 384 13.96 2.30 -9.75
CA SER A 384 15.23 2.46 -10.50
C SER A 384 15.46 1.33 -11.51
N ALA A 385 15.09 0.10 -11.14
CA ALA A 385 15.13 -1.04 -12.06
C ALA A 385 14.14 -0.83 -13.23
N TRP A 386 12.94 -0.35 -12.94
CA TRP A 386 11.95 -0.04 -13.97
C TRP A 386 12.42 1.06 -14.93
N VAL A 387 12.98 2.16 -14.40
CA VAL A 387 13.62 3.21 -15.22
C VAL A 387 14.73 2.62 -16.07
N SER A 388 15.56 1.70 -15.53
CA SER A 388 16.62 1.03 -16.28
C SER A 388 16.09 0.13 -17.41
N ILE A 389 14.97 -0.60 -17.20
CA ILE A 389 14.30 -1.38 -18.25
C ILE A 389 13.86 -0.47 -19.39
N VAL A 390 13.12 0.60 -19.06
CA VAL A 390 12.60 1.55 -20.07
C VAL A 390 13.74 2.26 -20.80
N ASN A 391 14.84 2.57 -20.13
CA ASN A 391 16.06 3.13 -20.71
C ASN A 391 16.90 2.10 -21.52
N CYS A 392 16.37 0.88 -21.70
CA CYS A 392 17.03 -0.21 -22.43
C CYS A 392 18.38 -0.63 -21.84
N ASN A 393 18.44 -0.68 -20.51
CA ASN A 393 19.56 -1.21 -19.75
C ASN A 393 19.10 -2.40 -18.85
N PRO A 394 18.68 -3.52 -19.46
CA PRO A 394 18.06 -4.63 -18.74
C PRO A 394 19.02 -5.33 -17.78
N GLU A 395 20.31 -5.42 -18.07
CA GLU A 395 21.27 -6.07 -17.17
C GLU A 395 21.42 -5.29 -15.85
N ARG A 396 21.44 -3.95 -15.90
CA ARG A 396 21.42 -3.12 -14.69
C ARG A 396 20.13 -3.34 -13.89
N ALA A 397 18.99 -3.45 -14.57
CA ALA A 397 17.72 -3.74 -13.93
C ALA A 397 17.73 -5.11 -13.23
N ILE A 398 18.26 -6.15 -13.89
CA ILE A 398 18.41 -7.49 -13.32
C ILE A 398 19.22 -7.45 -12.02
N GLU A 399 20.37 -6.76 -12.04
CA GLU A 399 21.20 -6.63 -10.84
C GLU A 399 20.49 -5.87 -9.70
N MET A 400 19.77 -4.81 -10.03
CA MET A 400 18.95 -4.06 -9.04
C MET A 400 17.86 -4.93 -8.43
N ILE A 401 17.14 -5.71 -9.26
CA ILE A 401 16.07 -6.57 -8.77
C ILE A 401 16.63 -7.72 -7.93
N LYS A 402 17.76 -8.30 -8.32
CA LYS A 402 18.49 -9.29 -7.49
C LYS A 402 18.90 -8.70 -6.15
N ARG A 403 19.35 -7.43 -6.13
CA ARG A 403 19.64 -6.72 -4.88
C ARG A 403 18.36 -6.50 -4.06
N ALA A 404 17.26 -6.06 -4.68
CA ALA A 404 15.97 -5.91 -4.02
C ALA A 404 15.51 -7.25 -3.42
N ARG A 405 15.69 -8.37 -4.11
CA ARG A 405 15.35 -9.72 -3.62
C ARG A 405 16.13 -10.10 -2.36
N ARG A 406 17.39 -9.71 -2.24
CA ARG A 406 18.16 -9.93 -0.99
C ARG A 406 17.60 -9.16 0.20
N LEU A 407 17.08 -7.95 -0.05
CA LEU A 407 16.43 -7.11 0.98
C LEU A 407 14.98 -7.51 1.24
N ASN A 408 14.35 -8.22 0.30
CA ASN A 408 12.96 -8.66 0.35
C ASN A 408 12.88 -10.16 0.00
N PRO A 409 13.29 -11.08 0.90
CA PRO A 409 13.26 -12.53 0.65
C PRO A 409 11.88 -13.07 0.26
N PHE A 410 10.80 -12.46 0.76
CA PHE A 410 9.41 -12.77 0.41
C PHE A 410 8.85 -11.80 -0.63
N MET A 411 9.63 -11.62 -1.71
CA MET A 411 9.29 -10.75 -2.83
C MET A 411 7.94 -11.15 -3.47
N GLY A 412 7.13 -10.15 -3.82
CA GLY A 412 5.80 -10.36 -4.38
C GLY A 412 5.81 -10.68 -5.88
N GLY A 413 4.61 -10.91 -6.42
CA GLY A 413 4.43 -11.25 -7.84
C GLY A 413 4.87 -10.14 -8.79
N TRP A 414 4.69 -8.86 -8.40
CA TRP A 414 5.06 -7.72 -9.25
C TRP A 414 6.56 -7.62 -9.48
N GLU A 415 7.36 -7.78 -8.43
CA GLU A 415 8.81 -7.72 -8.52
C GLU A 415 9.38 -8.88 -9.35
N LEU A 416 8.81 -10.09 -9.21
CA LEU A 416 9.19 -11.26 -9.99
C LEU A 416 8.78 -11.12 -11.46
N TRP A 417 7.63 -10.51 -11.72
CA TRP A 417 7.21 -10.17 -13.08
C TRP A 417 8.17 -9.15 -13.72
N THR A 418 8.51 -8.07 -13.00
CA THR A 418 9.48 -7.07 -13.47
C THR A 418 10.86 -7.70 -13.78
N LEU A 419 11.28 -8.69 -12.99
CA LEU A 419 12.50 -9.44 -13.29
C LEU A 419 12.39 -10.22 -14.61
N GLY A 420 11.25 -10.87 -14.82
CA GLY A 420 10.96 -11.57 -16.08
C GLY A 420 10.98 -10.63 -17.29
N GLN A 421 10.43 -9.42 -17.15
CA GLN A 421 10.49 -8.39 -18.20
C GLN A 421 11.92 -7.94 -18.49
N ALA A 422 12.75 -7.75 -17.45
CA ALA A 422 14.15 -7.43 -17.62
C ALA A 422 14.90 -8.54 -18.36
N TYR A 423 14.64 -9.81 -18.04
CA TYR A 423 15.21 -10.94 -18.76
C TYR A 423 14.72 -11.02 -20.22
N LEU A 424 13.45 -10.75 -20.49
CA LEU A 424 12.90 -10.70 -21.85
C LEU A 424 13.62 -9.62 -22.69
N ASP A 425 13.76 -8.41 -22.17
CA ASP A 425 14.47 -7.31 -22.85
C ASP A 425 15.98 -7.63 -23.04
N ALA A 426 16.58 -8.41 -22.12
CA ALA A 426 17.94 -8.95 -22.26
C ALA A 426 18.04 -10.15 -23.22
N LYS A 427 16.93 -10.60 -23.82
CA LYS A 427 16.81 -11.79 -24.69
C LYS A 427 17.19 -13.10 -23.97
N ARG A 428 17.05 -13.13 -22.64
CA ARG A 428 17.28 -14.28 -21.77
C ARG A 428 15.95 -14.98 -21.49
N TYR A 429 15.35 -15.55 -22.54
CA TYR A 429 13.95 -15.99 -22.56
C TYR A 429 13.65 -17.11 -21.58
N GLN A 430 14.57 -18.08 -21.37
CA GLN A 430 14.35 -19.16 -20.40
C GLN A 430 14.28 -18.61 -18.98
N GLU A 431 15.21 -17.72 -18.63
CA GLU A 431 15.24 -17.09 -17.30
C GLU A 431 14.01 -16.18 -17.07
N ALA A 432 13.49 -15.56 -18.14
CA ALA A 432 12.22 -14.84 -18.08
C ALA A 432 11.07 -15.79 -17.74
N LEU A 433 10.96 -16.93 -18.42
CA LEU A 433 9.94 -17.96 -18.15
C LEU A 433 10.07 -18.52 -16.74
N ASP A 434 11.27 -18.79 -16.27
CA ASP A 434 11.54 -19.29 -14.92
C ASP A 434 11.06 -18.26 -13.86
N SER A 435 11.30 -16.97 -14.11
CA SER A 435 10.81 -15.90 -13.25
C SER A 435 9.28 -15.81 -13.25
N PHE A 436 8.66 -15.81 -14.43
CA PHE A 436 7.20 -15.79 -14.58
C PHE A 436 6.51 -16.99 -13.96
N ALA A 437 7.15 -18.16 -13.93
CA ALA A 437 6.60 -19.37 -13.34
C ALA A 437 6.41 -19.26 -11.82
N THR A 438 7.15 -18.38 -11.17
CA THR A 438 7.07 -18.17 -9.72
C THR A 438 5.94 -17.22 -9.30
N VAL A 439 5.27 -16.54 -10.25
CA VAL A 439 4.17 -15.61 -9.97
C VAL A 439 2.87 -16.38 -9.82
N THR A 440 2.27 -16.32 -8.64
CA THR A 440 1.07 -17.11 -8.29
C THR A 440 -0.23 -16.55 -8.87
N ASP A 441 -0.36 -15.23 -8.98
CA ASP A 441 -1.51 -14.55 -9.61
C ASP A 441 -1.00 -13.68 -10.75
N PRO A 442 -0.77 -14.29 -11.94
CA PRO A 442 -0.16 -13.59 -13.04
C PRO A 442 -1.11 -12.52 -13.63
N PRO A 443 -0.64 -11.27 -13.85
CA PRO A 443 -1.39 -10.28 -14.60
C PRO A 443 -1.60 -10.73 -16.05
N THR A 444 -2.60 -10.17 -16.70
CA THR A 444 -2.98 -10.57 -18.08
C THR A 444 -1.83 -10.43 -19.05
N ASP A 445 -1.08 -9.35 -18.98
CA ASP A 445 0.04 -9.06 -19.89
C ASP A 445 1.19 -10.05 -19.78
N MET A 446 1.38 -10.67 -18.61
CA MET A 446 2.43 -11.70 -18.44
C MET A 446 2.19 -12.93 -19.32
N PHE A 447 0.95 -13.24 -19.70
CA PHE A 447 0.68 -14.33 -20.64
C PHE A 447 1.17 -14.01 -22.05
N LEU A 448 1.10 -12.74 -22.49
CA LEU A 448 1.68 -12.30 -23.77
C LEU A 448 3.21 -12.39 -23.71
N GLU A 449 3.83 -11.93 -22.62
CA GLU A 449 5.26 -12.01 -22.42
C GLU A 449 5.79 -13.45 -22.40
N LYS A 450 5.05 -14.37 -21.75
CA LYS A 450 5.32 -15.82 -21.83
C LYS A 450 5.23 -16.33 -23.26
N ALA A 451 4.19 -15.98 -23.99
CA ALA A 451 4.03 -16.39 -25.39
C ALA A 451 5.19 -15.91 -26.26
N ILE A 452 5.65 -14.67 -26.05
CA ILE A 452 6.81 -14.09 -26.74
C ILE A 452 8.09 -14.90 -26.44
N CYS A 453 8.37 -15.15 -25.15
CA CYS A 453 9.56 -15.92 -24.75
C CYS A 453 9.52 -17.34 -25.37
N GLN A 454 8.39 -18.03 -25.28
CA GLN A 454 8.18 -19.38 -25.81
C GLN A 454 8.35 -19.41 -27.34
N ALA A 455 7.84 -18.41 -28.05
CA ALA A 455 7.99 -18.29 -29.49
C ALA A 455 9.45 -18.10 -29.91
N TYR A 456 10.25 -17.31 -29.17
CA TYR A 456 11.68 -17.17 -29.43
C TYR A 456 12.48 -18.43 -29.10
N LEU A 457 12.00 -19.27 -28.19
CA LEU A 457 12.63 -20.57 -27.86
C LEU A 457 12.16 -21.70 -28.81
N GLY A 458 11.26 -21.43 -29.77
CA GLY A 458 10.71 -22.43 -30.66
C GLY A 458 9.67 -23.37 -30.02
N GLN A 459 9.12 -23.01 -28.87
CA GLN A 459 8.09 -23.75 -28.12
C GLN A 459 6.70 -23.33 -28.65
N GLU A 460 6.38 -23.66 -29.91
CA GLU A 460 5.22 -23.12 -30.61
C GLU A 460 3.88 -23.45 -29.95
N ASP A 461 3.68 -24.69 -29.42
CA ASP A 461 2.42 -25.09 -28.81
C ASP A 461 2.18 -24.35 -27.49
N ASP A 462 3.22 -24.21 -26.68
CA ASP A 462 3.17 -23.45 -25.43
C ASP A 462 2.92 -21.95 -25.69
N ALA A 463 3.55 -21.40 -26.74
CA ALA A 463 3.36 -20.01 -27.15
C ALA A 463 1.90 -19.74 -27.57
N ARG A 464 1.29 -20.65 -28.36
CA ARG A 464 -0.12 -20.55 -28.74
C ARG A 464 -1.05 -20.64 -27.53
N GLU A 465 -0.78 -21.54 -26.59
CA GLU A 465 -1.59 -21.69 -25.36
C GLU A 465 -1.48 -20.43 -24.47
N SER A 466 -0.28 -19.89 -24.29
CA SER A 466 -0.08 -18.65 -23.55
C SER A 466 -0.77 -17.46 -24.21
N LEU A 467 -0.69 -17.34 -25.54
CA LEU A 467 -1.38 -16.29 -26.28
C LEU A 467 -2.91 -16.45 -26.19
N ARG A 468 -3.43 -17.67 -26.23
CA ARG A 468 -4.87 -17.94 -26.06
C ARG A 468 -5.36 -17.44 -24.69
N LYS A 469 -4.59 -17.70 -23.62
CA LYS A 469 -4.91 -17.22 -22.27
C LYS A 469 -4.88 -15.69 -22.19
N TYR A 470 -3.88 -15.06 -22.81
CA TYR A 470 -3.81 -13.61 -22.93
C TYR A 470 -5.07 -13.03 -23.60
N LEU A 471 -5.42 -13.52 -24.81
CA LEU A 471 -6.55 -13.02 -25.56
C LEU A 471 -7.89 -13.21 -24.84
N GLN A 472 -8.06 -14.34 -24.14
CA GLN A 472 -9.26 -14.59 -23.36
C GLN A 472 -9.41 -13.56 -22.23
N ARG A 473 -8.37 -13.32 -21.43
CA ARG A 473 -8.41 -12.36 -20.32
C ARG A 473 -8.45 -10.90 -20.81
N ALA A 474 -7.69 -10.58 -21.84
CA ALA A 474 -7.68 -9.25 -22.42
C ALA A 474 -9.07 -8.84 -22.94
N LYS A 475 -9.85 -9.77 -23.48
CA LYS A 475 -11.24 -9.52 -23.91
C LYS A 475 -12.15 -9.12 -22.75
N GLU A 476 -11.89 -9.62 -21.54
CA GLU A 476 -12.69 -9.34 -20.35
C GLU A 476 -12.21 -8.07 -19.62
N GLU A 477 -10.91 -7.81 -19.65
CA GLU A 477 -10.27 -6.80 -18.80
C GLU A 477 -9.96 -5.48 -19.54
N LEU A 478 -9.69 -5.53 -20.86
CA LEU A 478 -9.35 -4.31 -21.60
C LEU A 478 -10.60 -3.53 -22.02
N PRO A 479 -10.69 -2.23 -21.66
CA PRO A 479 -11.81 -1.38 -22.05
C PRO A 479 -11.99 -1.26 -23.58
N SER A 480 -10.90 -1.41 -24.34
CA SER A 480 -10.85 -1.33 -25.80
C SER A 480 -10.11 -2.53 -26.37
N PHE A 481 -10.74 -3.72 -26.33
CA PHE A 481 -10.15 -4.92 -26.90
C PHE A 481 -10.04 -4.80 -28.42
N PRO A 482 -8.83 -4.95 -29.03
CA PRO A 482 -8.63 -4.72 -30.47
C PRO A 482 -9.31 -5.73 -31.41
N GLY A 483 -9.76 -6.88 -30.90
CA GLY A 483 -10.35 -7.93 -31.72
C GLY A 483 -9.39 -8.49 -32.77
N GLU A 484 -9.76 -8.43 -34.06
CA GLU A 484 -8.93 -8.89 -35.17
C GLU A 484 -8.15 -7.76 -35.87
N ASP A 485 -8.23 -6.51 -35.37
CA ASP A 485 -7.58 -5.35 -35.98
C ASP A 485 -6.07 -5.31 -35.68
N PRO A 486 -5.19 -5.57 -36.65
CA PRO A 486 -3.75 -5.61 -36.45
C PRO A 486 -3.16 -4.22 -36.17
N ILE A 487 -3.80 -3.13 -36.62
CA ILE A 487 -3.36 -1.76 -36.38
C ILE A 487 -3.66 -1.38 -34.92
N ALA A 488 -4.86 -1.74 -34.45
CA ALA A 488 -5.24 -1.51 -33.07
C ALA A 488 -4.35 -2.30 -32.08
N TRP A 489 -3.98 -3.56 -32.42
CA TRP A 489 -3.00 -4.33 -31.66
C TRP A 489 -1.63 -3.65 -31.60
N ARG A 490 -1.14 -3.17 -32.77
CA ARG A 490 0.12 -2.44 -32.79
C ARG A 490 0.09 -1.20 -31.91
N ALA A 491 -0.98 -0.41 -31.98
CA ALA A 491 -1.14 0.79 -31.16
C ALA A 491 -1.15 0.46 -29.66
N LEU A 492 -1.85 -0.62 -29.27
CA LEU A 492 -1.86 -1.11 -27.89
C LEU A 492 -0.47 -1.54 -27.42
N LEU A 493 0.25 -2.34 -28.20
CA LEU A 493 1.58 -2.83 -27.84
C LEU A 493 2.62 -1.71 -27.80
N LEU A 494 2.54 -0.70 -28.66
CA LEU A 494 3.40 0.48 -28.59
C LEU A 494 3.17 1.30 -27.30
N ARG A 495 1.94 1.39 -26.82
CA ARG A 495 1.61 2.04 -25.57
C ARG A 495 2.09 1.21 -24.37
N TYR A 496 1.91 -0.10 -24.39
CA TYR A 496 2.26 -1.02 -23.33
C TYR A 496 3.78 -1.18 -23.18
N CYS A 497 4.50 -1.45 -24.30
CA CYS A 497 5.94 -1.68 -24.31
C CYS A 497 6.69 -0.40 -24.74
N THR A 498 6.50 0.71 -23.98
CA THR A 498 7.28 1.92 -24.24
C THR A 498 8.71 1.72 -23.77
N ARG A 499 9.67 1.77 -24.71
CA ARG A 499 11.12 1.72 -24.45
C ARG A 499 11.79 2.91 -25.13
N ARG A 500 12.89 3.41 -24.55
CA ARG A 500 13.65 4.53 -25.12
C ARG A 500 14.16 4.23 -26.53
N ARG A 501 14.62 3.01 -26.78
CA ARG A 501 15.08 2.56 -28.09
C ARG A 501 14.00 1.75 -28.80
N ARG A 502 13.65 2.20 -30.01
CA ARG A 502 12.58 1.60 -30.81
C ARG A 502 12.86 0.14 -31.16
N GLU A 503 14.16 -0.24 -31.35
CA GLU A 503 14.51 -1.62 -31.69
C GLU A 503 14.09 -2.62 -30.60
N VAL A 504 14.06 -2.21 -29.32
CA VAL A 504 13.61 -3.07 -28.24
C VAL A 504 12.09 -3.26 -28.30
N THR A 505 11.34 -2.20 -28.57
CA THR A 505 9.89 -2.28 -28.76
C THR A 505 9.54 -3.09 -30.01
N ASP A 506 10.24 -2.88 -31.13
CA ASP A 506 10.05 -3.65 -32.37
C ASP A 506 10.34 -5.14 -32.16
N HIS A 507 11.36 -5.48 -31.34
CA HIS A 507 11.66 -6.86 -30.95
C HIS A 507 10.52 -7.50 -30.15
N PHE A 508 9.91 -6.78 -29.22
CA PHE A 508 8.74 -7.24 -28.46
C PHE A 508 7.56 -7.51 -29.41
N ILE A 509 7.25 -6.56 -30.32
CA ILE A 509 6.17 -6.70 -31.30
C ILE A 509 6.42 -7.90 -32.24
N GLU A 510 7.65 -8.08 -32.70
CA GLU A 510 8.02 -9.24 -33.53
C GLU A 510 7.85 -10.56 -32.78
N GLY A 511 8.19 -10.59 -31.48
CA GLY A 511 7.93 -11.74 -30.61
C GLY A 511 6.43 -12.06 -30.50
N ALA A 512 5.59 -11.04 -30.32
CA ALA A 512 4.14 -11.20 -30.29
C ALA A 512 3.60 -11.76 -31.63
N ARG A 513 4.14 -11.29 -32.76
CA ARG A 513 3.81 -11.81 -34.10
C ARG A 513 4.25 -13.27 -34.26
N LYS A 514 5.45 -13.64 -33.81
CA LYS A 514 5.94 -15.03 -33.80
C LYS A 514 5.08 -15.94 -32.94
N ALA A 515 4.55 -15.44 -31.83
CA ALA A 515 3.61 -16.17 -30.98
C ALA A 515 2.23 -16.38 -31.63
N GLY A 516 1.93 -15.68 -32.74
CA GLY A 516 0.69 -15.81 -33.49
C GLY A 516 -0.30 -14.64 -33.32
N LEU A 517 0.09 -13.55 -32.63
CA LEU A 517 -0.75 -12.36 -32.54
C LEU A 517 -0.73 -11.62 -33.89
N ASN A 518 -1.93 -11.33 -34.43
CA ASN A 518 -2.06 -10.58 -35.69
C ASN A 518 -1.75 -9.09 -35.43
N VAL A 519 -0.51 -8.68 -35.68
CA VAL A 519 -0.02 -7.32 -35.44
C VAL A 519 0.58 -6.76 -36.74
N ALA A 520 0.21 -5.51 -37.10
CA ALA A 520 0.72 -4.82 -38.30
C ALA A 520 2.21 -4.42 -38.18
#